data_af8ee2093bd122a7d65a73f630ce5208
#
_entry.id   af8ee2093bd122a7d65a73f630ce5208
#
_cell.length_a   1.000
_cell.length_b   1.000
_cell.length_c   1.000
_cell.angle_alpha   90.00
_cell.angle_beta   90.00
_cell.angle_gamma   90.00
#
_symmetry.space_group_name_H-M   'P 1'
#
loop_
_entity.id
_entity.type
_entity.pdbx_description
1 polymer ?
#
loop_
_entity_poly.entity_id
_entity_poly.type
_entity_poly.pdbx_seq_one_letter_code
_entity_poly.pdbx_strand_id
1 'polypeptide(L)'
;LFYAGDVTTEAPHHENQITAKPLRPKEGLGALHLFYRVDLNAWRAKSADERAIALDYLETLLATARQQAQTQIVTLSMFARADLGFMILTPDLHDLNALEKSITASLGPDVLVPEFTYLSMTEKSEYTQKEESYALELEKNEGLARGSAESEAKLAVFRERIEHYTHDRLYPVLPEWEYFCFYPMSKKREPGQNWYALDHEKRRELMGGHMRVGRTYAGRVRQLVTGSTGLDDWEWGVTLFSHDPYDIKAIVYEMRFDEVSHGYAEFGPFYNGLPLPLKEIYRRVLLV
;
A
#
# COMPACT_ATOMS: atom_id res chain seq x y z
N LEU A 1 64.35 37.29 -13.11
CA LEU A 1 63.62 37.35 -11.82
C LEU A 1 62.16 37.03 -12.08
N PHE A 2 61.81 35.78 -11.87
CA PHE A 2 60.42 35.28 -11.97
C PHE A 2 59.88 35.08 -10.57
N TYR A 3 58.78 35.73 -10.24
CA TYR A 3 57.99 35.45 -9.06
C TYR A 3 56.99 34.35 -9.40
N ALA A 4 57.13 33.24 -8.75
CA ALA A 4 56.10 32.19 -8.68
C ALA A 4 55.12 32.55 -7.56
N GLY A 5 53.89 32.88 -7.92
CA GLY A 5 52.78 33.02 -6.97
C GLY A 5 51.98 31.74 -6.91
N ASP A 6 52.02 31.07 -5.74
CA ASP A 6 51.15 29.97 -5.43
C ASP A 6 49.69 30.45 -5.38
N VAL A 7 48.85 29.96 -6.29
CA VAL A 7 47.42 30.14 -6.23
C VAL A 7 46.82 28.82 -5.71
N THR A 8 46.71 28.71 -4.40
CA THR A 8 45.85 27.72 -3.77
C THR A 8 44.39 28.18 -3.94
N THR A 9 43.72 27.64 -4.94
CA THR A 9 42.28 27.75 -5.07
C THR A 9 41.63 26.70 -4.16
N GLU A 10 41.34 27.07 -2.92
CA GLU A 10 40.31 26.35 -2.12
C GLU A 10 38.96 26.63 -2.76
N ALA A 11 38.40 25.58 -3.38
CA ALA A 11 37.00 25.59 -3.78
C ALA A 11 36.14 25.55 -2.50
N PRO A 12 35.15 26.43 -2.37
CA PRO A 12 34.23 26.34 -1.23
C PRO A 12 33.35 25.11 -1.39
N HIS A 13 33.64 24.08 -0.62
CA HIS A 13 32.71 23.00 -0.34
C HIS A 13 31.54 23.54 0.50
N HIS A 14 30.62 24.25 -0.11
CA HIS A 14 29.28 24.39 0.43
C HIS A 14 28.49 23.16 0.04
N GLU A 15 28.61 22.09 0.81
CA GLU A 15 27.54 21.11 0.92
C GLU A 15 26.33 21.85 1.54
N ASN A 16 25.51 22.45 0.70
CA ASN A 16 24.14 22.77 1.05
C ASN A 16 23.45 21.41 1.27
N GLN A 17 23.49 20.89 2.47
CA GLN A 17 22.54 19.89 2.90
C GLN A 17 21.16 20.54 2.83
N ILE A 18 20.49 20.38 1.69
CA ILE A 18 19.08 20.68 1.56
C ILE A 18 18.38 19.61 2.38
N THR A 19 18.24 19.85 3.69
CA THR A 19 17.35 19.05 4.51
C THR A 19 15.94 19.36 4.02
N ALA A 20 15.43 18.47 3.17
CA ALA A 20 14.06 18.59 2.68
C ALA A 20 13.11 18.58 3.88
N LYS A 21 12.15 19.53 3.88
CA LYS A 21 11.10 19.54 4.91
C LYS A 21 10.27 18.27 4.76
N PRO A 22 9.84 17.63 5.88
CA PRO A 22 8.95 16.47 5.82
C PRO A 22 7.77 16.72 4.89
N LEU A 23 7.52 15.76 4.00
CA LEU A 23 6.37 15.78 3.07
C LEU A 23 5.39 14.70 3.50
N ARG A 24 4.43 15.09 4.32
CA ARG A 24 3.45 14.17 4.89
C ARG A 24 2.06 14.43 4.33
N PRO A 25 1.30 13.39 3.97
CA PRO A 25 -0.11 13.54 3.68
C PRO A 25 -0.83 14.25 4.82
N LYS A 26 -1.87 15.01 4.51
CA LYS A 26 -2.71 15.66 5.53
C LYS A 26 -3.30 14.63 6.51
N GLU A 27 -3.59 13.42 6.02
CA GLU A 27 -4.07 12.27 6.79
C GLU A 27 -3.59 10.98 6.12
N GLY A 28 -3.40 9.93 6.90
CA GLY A 28 -2.94 8.63 6.44
C GLY A 28 -1.43 8.54 6.18
N LEU A 29 -1.04 7.52 5.46
CA LEU A 29 0.34 7.13 5.18
C LEU A 29 0.56 7.04 3.67
N GLY A 30 1.80 7.32 3.22
CA GLY A 30 2.27 6.90 1.91
C GLY A 30 2.38 5.37 1.87
N ALA A 31 1.99 4.78 0.75
CA ALA A 31 2.06 3.34 0.51
C ALA A 31 2.77 3.07 -0.81
N LEU A 32 3.75 2.17 -0.79
CA LEU A 32 4.52 1.81 -1.97
C LEU A 32 4.60 0.29 -2.09
N HIS A 33 4.27 -0.22 -3.27
CA HIS A 33 4.50 -1.61 -3.65
C HIS A 33 5.64 -1.66 -4.67
N LEU A 34 6.63 -2.49 -4.41
CA LEU A 34 7.80 -2.69 -5.24
C LEU A 34 7.92 -4.18 -5.55
N PHE A 35 7.93 -4.53 -6.83
CA PHE A 35 8.13 -5.92 -7.26
C PHE A 35 9.29 -5.96 -8.24
N TYR A 36 10.25 -6.84 -7.99
CA TYR A 36 11.50 -6.95 -8.74
C TYR A 36 11.69 -8.34 -9.29
N ARG A 37 12.29 -8.40 -10.49
CA ARG A 37 13.02 -9.57 -10.94
C ARG A 37 14.47 -9.48 -10.47
N VAL A 38 15.07 -10.64 -10.21
CA VAL A 38 16.47 -10.75 -9.85
C VAL A 38 17.28 -11.18 -11.08
N ASP A 39 18.20 -10.33 -11.54
CA ASP A 39 19.16 -10.73 -12.55
C ASP A 39 20.29 -11.57 -11.89
N LEU A 40 20.18 -12.87 -12.04
CA LEU A 40 21.15 -13.82 -11.49
C LEU A 40 22.51 -13.74 -12.18
N ASN A 41 22.61 -13.22 -13.41
CA ASN A 41 23.90 -13.05 -14.08
C ASN A 41 24.66 -11.88 -13.48
N ALA A 42 24.00 -10.74 -13.31
CA ALA A 42 24.55 -9.58 -12.60
C ALA A 42 24.95 -9.94 -11.17
N TRP A 43 24.12 -10.73 -10.47
CA TRP A 43 24.42 -11.20 -9.12
C TRP A 43 25.64 -12.11 -9.06
N ARG A 44 25.74 -13.12 -9.94
CA ARG A 44 26.83 -14.09 -9.98
C ARG A 44 28.17 -13.48 -10.44
N ALA A 45 28.12 -12.36 -11.16
CA ALA A 45 29.33 -11.63 -11.56
C ALA A 45 30.06 -10.97 -10.37
N LYS A 46 29.41 -10.81 -9.22
CA LYS A 46 29.98 -10.26 -8.00
C LYS A 46 30.80 -11.31 -7.25
N SER A 47 31.87 -10.87 -6.58
CA SER A 47 32.64 -11.71 -5.64
C SER A 47 31.75 -12.13 -4.44
N ALA A 48 32.18 -13.14 -3.71
CA ALA A 48 31.51 -13.62 -2.50
C ALA A 48 31.37 -12.50 -1.44
N ASP A 49 32.43 -11.71 -1.27
CA ASP A 49 32.46 -10.61 -0.29
C ASP A 49 31.51 -9.49 -0.69
N GLU A 50 31.48 -9.08 -1.98
CA GLU A 50 30.53 -8.08 -2.47
C GLU A 50 29.09 -8.54 -2.28
N ARG A 51 28.80 -9.81 -2.53
CA ARG A 51 27.46 -10.37 -2.31
C ARG A 51 27.06 -10.34 -0.83
N ALA A 52 27.99 -10.76 0.06
CA ALA A 52 27.74 -10.74 1.50
C ALA A 52 27.45 -9.31 2.01
N ILE A 53 28.25 -8.32 1.59
CA ILE A 53 28.07 -6.91 1.94
C ILE A 53 26.73 -6.40 1.43
N ALA A 54 26.33 -6.73 0.18
CA ALA A 54 25.08 -6.28 -0.41
C ALA A 54 23.84 -6.83 0.33
N LEU A 55 23.84 -8.10 0.72
CA LEU A 55 22.77 -8.71 1.49
C LEU A 55 22.66 -8.09 2.90
N ASP A 56 23.79 -7.90 3.58
CA ASP A 56 23.84 -7.25 4.90
C ASP A 56 23.33 -5.80 4.84
N TYR A 57 23.71 -5.07 3.79
CA TYR A 57 23.22 -3.71 3.55
C TYR A 57 21.71 -3.67 3.44
N LEU A 58 21.08 -4.53 2.63
CA LEU A 58 19.63 -4.57 2.48
C LEU A 58 18.93 -4.95 3.80
N GLU A 59 19.47 -5.93 4.54
CA GLU A 59 18.94 -6.30 5.85
C GLU A 59 18.99 -5.12 6.83
N THR A 60 20.13 -4.45 6.92
CA THR A 60 20.37 -3.30 7.80
C THR A 60 19.46 -2.10 7.41
N LEU A 61 19.35 -1.81 6.12
CA LEU A 61 18.47 -0.77 5.60
C LEU A 61 17.02 -0.96 6.06
N LEU A 62 16.48 -2.17 5.87
CA LEU A 62 15.08 -2.43 6.25
C LEU A 62 14.89 -2.50 7.77
N ALA A 63 15.86 -3.02 8.50
CA ALA A 63 15.83 -3.05 9.96
C ALA A 63 15.81 -1.63 10.54
N THR A 64 16.64 -0.72 10.00
CA THR A 64 16.70 0.69 10.39
C THR A 64 15.39 1.41 10.05
N ALA A 65 14.87 1.20 8.85
CA ALA A 65 13.61 1.82 8.43
C ALA A 65 12.42 1.40 9.31
N ARG A 66 12.34 0.13 9.71
CA ARG A 66 11.30 -0.38 10.63
C ARG A 66 11.33 0.23 12.02
N GLN A 67 12.43 0.86 12.43
CA GLN A 67 12.51 1.57 13.72
C GLN A 67 11.86 2.96 13.68
N GLN A 68 11.61 3.50 12.50
CA GLN A 68 10.93 4.77 12.34
C GLN A 68 9.45 4.62 12.67
N ALA A 69 8.91 5.63 13.38
CA ALA A 69 7.52 5.62 13.80
C ALA A 69 6.56 5.46 12.61
N GLN A 70 5.57 4.58 12.75
CA GLN A 70 4.55 4.28 11.75
C GLN A 70 5.09 3.71 10.41
N THR A 71 6.38 3.35 10.35
CA THR A 71 6.93 2.69 9.17
C THR A 71 6.76 1.18 9.28
N GLN A 72 6.14 0.59 8.28
CA GLN A 72 5.91 -0.85 8.19
C GLN A 72 6.40 -1.36 6.84
N ILE A 73 7.10 -2.50 6.84
CA ILE A 73 7.66 -3.09 5.63
C ILE A 73 7.39 -4.59 5.65
N VAL A 74 6.65 -5.06 4.66
CA VAL A 74 6.47 -6.49 4.37
C VAL A 74 7.46 -6.87 3.27
N THR A 75 8.22 -7.92 3.49
CA THR A 75 9.13 -8.53 2.50
C THR A 75 8.49 -9.78 1.93
N LEU A 76 8.55 -9.96 0.61
CA LEU A 76 7.76 -10.94 -0.13
C LEU A 76 8.63 -11.81 -1.03
N SER A 77 8.47 -13.12 -0.94
CA SER A 77 8.88 -14.04 -2.01
C SER A 77 7.72 -14.13 -3.00
N MET A 78 7.94 -13.61 -4.22
CA MET A 78 6.88 -13.47 -5.21
C MET A 78 6.69 -14.73 -6.04
N PHE A 79 5.50 -14.89 -6.62
CA PHE A 79 5.19 -15.93 -7.61
C PHE A 79 5.19 -15.36 -9.03
N ALA A 80 5.64 -16.14 -9.99
CA ALA A 80 5.48 -15.98 -11.44
C ALA A 80 5.99 -14.66 -12.06
N ARG A 81 5.42 -13.50 -11.69
CA ARG A 81 5.69 -12.22 -12.35
C ARG A 81 6.95 -11.53 -11.83
N ALA A 82 7.30 -11.76 -10.58
CA ALA A 82 8.46 -11.17 -9.92
C ALA A 82 9.11 -12.20 -9.00
N ASP A 83 10.30 -11.90 -8.48
CA ASP A 83 11.04 -12.78 -7.58
C ASP A 83 11.02 -12.26 -6.15
N LEU A 84 11.20 -10.96 -5.98
CA LEU A 84 11.28 -10.27 -4.69
C LEU A 84 10.31 -9.10 -4.67
N GLY A 85 9.61 -8.89 -3.56
CA GLY A 85 8.72 -7.76 -3.40
C GLY A 85 8.78 -7.10 -2.03
N PHE A 86 8.32 -5.85 -2.00
CA PHE A 86 8.17 -5.06 -0.77
C PHE A 86 6.84 -4.33 -0.80
N MET A 87 6.15 -4.32 0.34
CA MET A 87 5.08 -3.38 0.60
C MET A 87 5.51 -2.49 1.76
N ILE A 88 5.48 -1.18 1.56
CA ILE A 88 6.00 -0.18 2.51
C ILE A 88 4.89 0.80 2.84
N LEU A 89 4.68 1.06 4.14
CA LEU A 89 3.88 2.17 4.64
C LEU A 89 4.78 3.10 5.44
N THR A 90 4.68 4.41 5.23
CA THR A 90 5.41 5.42 6.00
C THR A 90 4.69 6.77 5.99
N PRO A 91 4.80 7.59 7.05
CA PRO A 91 4.16 8.90 7.09
C PRO A 91 4.85 9.96 6.23
N ASP A 92 6.11 9.76 5.81
CA ASP A 92 6.88 10.76 5.07
C ASP A 92 7.26 10.25 3.67
N LEU A 93 6.87 11.00 2.64
CA LEU A 93 7.13 10.63 1.25
C LEU A 93 8.62 10.76 0.86
N HIS A 94 9.41 11.57 1.59
CA HIS A 94 10.86 11.57 1.40
C HIS A 94 11.49 10.26 1.84
N ASP A 95 11.06 9.72 2.99
CA ASP A 95 11.51 8.41 3.47
C ASP A 95 11.10 7.30 2.51
N LEU A 96 9.86 7.38 1.99
CA LEU A 96 9.34 6.42 1.02
C LEU A 96 10.19 6.40 -0.27
N ASN A 97 10.49 7.59 -0.81
CA ASN A 97 11.32 7.74 -2.01
C ASN A 97 12.76 7.28 -1.76
N ALA A 98 13.35 7.64 -0.62
CA ALA A 98 14.70 7.21 -0.25
C ALA A 98 14.80 5.69 -0.11
N LEU A 99 13.81 5.04 0.52
CA LEU A 99 13.73 3.59 0.64
C LEU A 99 13.63 2.91 -0.72
N GLU A 100 12.77 3.39 -1.62
CA GLU A 100 12.67 2.86 -2.99
C GLU A 100 14.01 2.86 -3.70
N LYS A 101 14.72 4.00 -3.71
CA LYS A 101 16.02 4.14 -4.38
C LYS A 101 17.09 3.26 -3.72
N SER A 102 17.14 3.24 -2.39
CA SER A 102 18.10 2.45 -1.64
C SER A 102 17.87 0.95 -1.79
N ILE A 103 16.61 0.48 -1.78
CA ILE A 103 16.27 -0.92 -2.04
C ILE A 103 16.69 -1.31 -3.45
N THR A 104 16.32 -0.51 -4.46
CA THR A 104 16.65 -0.78 -5.87
C THR A 104 18.15 -0.91 -6.09
N ALA A 105 18.95 -0.09 -5.42
CA ALA A 105 20.41 -0.10 -5.54
C ALA A 105 21.12 -1.11 -4.61
N SER A 106 20.40 -1.70 -3.63
CA SER A 106 20.99 -2.43 -2.49
C SER A 106 21.89 -3.60 -2.88
N LEU A 107 21.46 -4.38 -3.86
CA LEU A 107 22.21 -5.57 -4.31
C LEU A 107 23.25 -5.24 -5.39
N GLY A 108 23.38 -3.95 -5.73
CA GLY A 108 24.30 -3.43 -6.75
C GLY A 108 23.61 -3.24 -8.11
N PRO A 109 24.36 -2.65 -9.08
CA PRO A 109 23.79 -2.33 -10.40
C PRO A 109 23.14 -3.54 -11.06
N ASP A 110 21.97 -3.31 -11.63
CA ASP A 110 21.21 -4.23 -12.50
C ASP A 110 20.79 -5.58 -11.85
N VAL A 111 21.00 -5.77 -10.54
CA VAL A 111 20.57 -7.00 -9.84
C VAL A 111 19.06 -7.00 -9.57
N LEU A 112 18.55 -5.90 -9.01
CA LEU A 112 17.10 -5.73 -8.80
C LEU A 112 16.52 -4.93 -9.97
N VAL A 113 15.83 -5.63 -10.87
CA VAL A 113 15.17 -5.05 -12.03
C VAL A 113 13.70 -4.82 -11.67
N PRO A 114 13.22 -3.55 -11.65
CA PRO A 114 11.82 -3.27 -11.35
C PRO A 114 10.90 -3.93 -12.39
N GLU A 115 9.99 -4.78 -11.94
CA GLU A 115 8.93 -5.38 -12.77
C GLU A 115 7.64 -4.54 -12.67
N PHE A 116 7.33 -4.05 -11.47
CA PHE A 116 6.19 -3.18 -11.22
C PHE A 116 6.40 -2.38 -9.94
N THR A 117 6.04 -1.11 -10.01
CA THR A 117 6.02 -0.21 -8.85
C THR A 117 4.66 0.47 -8.77
N TYR A 118 4.20 0.77 -7.56
CA TYR A 118 2.90 1.41 -7.38
C TYR A 118 2.91 2.33 -6.16
N LEU A 119 2.73 3.64 -6.40
CA LEU A 119 2.65 4.66 -5.37
C LEU A 119 1.19 5.00 -5.06
N SER A 120 0.83 4.98 -3.79
CA SER A 120 -0.52 5.29 -3.32
C SER A 120 -0.50 5.86 -1.91
N MET A 121 -1.69 6.14 -1.36
CA MET A 121 -1.87 6.59 0.03
C MET A 121 -3.01 5.82 0.69
N THR A 122 -2.90 5.59 1.99
CA THR A 122 -4.05 5.13 2.78
C THR A 122 -5.08 6.24 2.85
N GLU A 123 -6.37 5.87 2.76
CA GLU A 123 -7.44 6.85 2.68
C GLU A 123 -8.73 6.40 3.37
N LYS A 124 -9.57 7.36 3.73
CA LYS A 124 -10.94 7.13 4.16
C LYS A 124 -11.79 6.64 2.99
N SER A 125 -12.82 5.87 3.30
CA SER A 125 -13.84 5.55 2.30
C SER A 125 -14.85 6.70 2.19
N GLU A 126 -15.11 7.18 0.97
CA GLU A 126 -16.18 8.18 0.71
C GLU A 126 -17.59 7.61 1.01
N TYR A 127 -17.72 6.29 1.13
CA TYR A 127 -18.98 5.59 1.41
C TYR A 127 -19.17 5.28 2.90
N THR A 128 -18.31 5.80 3.77
CA THR A 128 -18.50 5.67 5.22
C THR A 128 -19.82 6.33 5.62
N GLN A 129 -20.68 5.60 6.34
CA GLN A 129 -21.97 6.08 6.79
C GLN A 129 -21.81 7.32 7.66
N LYS A 130 -22.55 8.38 7.33
CA LYS A 130 -22.59 9.63 8.11
C LYS A 130 -23.53 9.49 9.29
N GLU A 131 -23.24 10.20 10.37
CA GLU A 131 -24.05 10.20 11.59
C GLU A 131 -25.49 10.62 11.34
N GLU A 132 -25.70 11.66 10.50
CA GLU A 132 -27.04 12.13 10.14
C GLU A 132 -27.87 11.05 9.43
N SER A 133 -27.22 10.25 8.58
CA SER A 133 -27.87 9.14 7.88
C SER A 133 -28.23 8.01 8.85
N TYR A 134 -27.38 7.72 9.83
CA TYR A 134 -27.65 6.73 10.85
C TYR A 134 -28.75 7.18 11.80
N ALA A 135 -28.79 8.47 12.19
CA ALA A 135 -29.87 9.03 12.99
C ALA A 135 -31.25 8.92 12.30
N LEU A 136 -31.29 9.16 10.96
CA LEU A 136 -32.49 8.94 10.14
C LEU A 136 -32.93 7.47 10.11
N GLU A 137 -31.99 6.54 10.05
CA GLU A 137 -32.28 5.11 10.09
C GLU A 137 -32.87 4.69 11.45
N LEU A 138 -32.33 5.21 12.56
CA LEU A 138 -32.87 4.95 13.90
C LEU A 138 -34.29 5.46 14.06
N GLU A 139 -34.59 6.67 13.55
CA GLU A 139 -35.92 7.23 13.57
C GLU A 139 -36.90 6.40 12.73
N LYS A 140 -36.52 6.03 11.50
CA LYS A 140 -37.36 5.30 10.54
C LYS A 140 -37.58 3.84 10.91
N ASN A 141 -36.54 3.14 11.34
CA ASN A 141 -36.56 1.69 11.50
C ASN A 141 -36.86 1.26 12.94
N GLU A 142 -36.52 2.10 13.93
CA GLU A 142 -36.67 1.78 15.34
C GLU A 142 -37.64 2.74 16.06
N GLY A 143 -38.10 3.80 15.38
CA GLY A 143 -39.05 4.77 15.96
C GLY A 143 -38.39 5.67 17.03
N LEU A 144 -37.09 5.75 17.08
CA LEU A 144 -36.35 6.55 18.07
C LEU A 144 -36.33 8.02 17.66
N ALA A 145 -36.99 8.88 18.46
CA ALA A 145 -36.95 10.30 18.23
C ALA A 145 -35.55 10.88 18.32
N ARG A 146 -35.19 11.77 17.42
CA ARG A 146 -33.91 12.47 17.45
C ARG A 146 -33.73 13.23 18.75
N GLY A 147 -32.55 13.12 19.35
CA GLY A 147 -32.24 13.75 20.65
C GLY A 147 -32.83 13.03 21.86
N SER A 148 -33.54 11.90 21.70
CA SER A 148 -33.91 11.06 22.83
C SER A 148 -32.66 10.42 23.46
N ALA A 149 -32.71 10.12 24.75
CA ALA A 149 -31.59 9.51 25.45
C ALA A 149 -31.12 8.17 24.81
N GLU A 150 -32.08 7.37 24.30
CA GLU A 150 -31.78 6.11 23.62
C GLU A 150 -31.14 6.34 22.23
N SER A 151 -31.63 7.31 21.45
CA SER A 151 -31.03 7.70 20.18
C SER A 151 -29.61 8.20 20.37
N GLU A 152 -29.36 9.08 21.36
CA GLU A 152 -28.01 9.60 21.65
C GLU A 152 -27.06 8.52 22.14
N ALA A 153 -27.50 7.53 22.93
CA ALA A 153 -26.69 6.41 23.34
C ALA A 153 -26.25 5.56 22.11
N LYS A 154 -27.13 5.28 21.15
CA LYS A 154 -26.79 4.56 19.91
C LYS A 154 -25.88 5.38 19.00
N LEU A 155 -26.09 6.69 18.91
CA LEU A 155 -25.20 7.59 18.16
C LEU A 155 -23.80 7.65 18.78
N ALA A 156 -23.65 7.63 20.09
CA ALA A 156 -22.35 7.58 20.76
C ALA A 156 -21.58 6.31 20.38
N VAL A 157 -22.20 5.15 20.44
CA VAL A 157 -21.59 3.86 19.99
C VAL A 157 -21.26 3.90 18.50
N PHE A 158 -22.12 4.49 17.68
CA PHE A 158 -21.86 4.66 16.26
C PHE A 158 -20.62 5.53 16.01
N ARG A 159 -20.50 6.69 16.68
CA ARG A 159 -19.35 7.61 16.57
C ARG A 159 -18.03 6.89 16.89
N GLU A 160 -17.97 6.19 18.02
CA GLU A 160 -16.78 5.43 18.44
C GLU A 160 -16.39 4.37 17.38
N ARG A 161 -17.37 3.63 16.89
CA ARG A 161 -17.15 2.61 15.84
C ARG A 161 -16.62 3.24 14.54
N ILE A 162 -17.16 4.37 14.10
CA ILE A 162 -16.72 5.05 12.86
C ILE A 162 -15.36 5.69 13.04
N GLU A 163 -15.05 6.24 14.20
CA GLU A 163 -13.72 6.78 14.52
C GLU A 163 -12.66 5.67 14.45
N HIS A 164 -12.92 4.55 15.11
CA HIS A 164 -12.02 3.39 15.06
C HIS A 164 -11.84 2.85 13.64
N TYR A 165 -12.94 2.66 12.90
CA TYR A 165 -12.88 2.23 11.50
C TYR A 165 -12.09 3.19 10.62
N THR A 166 -12.27 4.49 10.80
CA THR A 166 -11.55 5.54 10.04
C THR A 166 -10.07 5.53 10.38
N HIS A 167 -9.74 5.40 11.67
CA HIS A 167 -8.36 5.29 12.12
C HIS A 167 -7.67 4.07 11.51
N ASP A 168 -8.30 2.90 11.55
CA ASP A 168 -7.75 1.66 11.00
C ASP A 168 -7.54 1.73 9.48
N ARG A 169 -8.35 2.51 8.78
CA ARG A 169 -8.14 2.73 7.35
C ARG A 169 -6.98 3.67 7.04
N LEU A 170 -6.78 4.71 7.85
CA LEU A 170 -5.72 5.70 7.66
C LEU A 170 -4.36 5.21 8.18
N TYR A 171 -4.38 4.48 9.29
CA TYR A 171 -3.18 4.01 9.98
C TYR A 171 -3.25 2.49 10.22
N PRO A 172 -3.34 1.70 9.15
CA PRO A 172 -3.50 0.25 9.28
C PRO A 172 -2.27 -0.39 9.90
N VAL A 173 -2.51 -1.44 10.68
CA VAL A 173 -1.47 -2.39 11.07
C VAL A 173 -1.49 -3.55 10.08
N LEU A 174 -0.37 -3.77 9.38
CA LEU A 174 -0.24 -4.85 8.41
C LEU A 174 -0.18 -6.19 9.15
N PRO A 175 -0.97 -7.21 8.74
CA PRO A 175 -0.99 -8.50 9.40
C PRO A 175 0.25 -9.33 9.04
N GLU A 176 0.68 -10.18 9.97
CA GLU A 176 1.71 -11.21 9.76
C GLU A 176 1.08 -12.51 9.27
N TRP A 177 0.34 -12.44 8.16
CA TRP A 177 -0.33 -13.59 7.56
C TRP A 177 0.49 -14.16 6.40
N GLU A 178 0.27 -15.44 6.07
CA GLU A 178 1.17 -16.23 5.23
C GLU A 178 1.03 -15.98 3.74
N TYR A 179 -0.08 -15.39 3.30
CA TYR A 179 -0.34 -15.16 1.88
C TYR A 179 -0.68 -13.70 1.59
N PHE A 180 -0.08 -13.19 0.54
CA PHE A 180 -0.22 -11.82 0.04
C PHE A 180 -0.70 -11.82 -1.40
N CYS A 181 -1.65 -10.95 -1.71
CA CYS A 181 -2.08 -10.65 -3.06
C CYS A 181 -2.24 -9.14 -3.22
N PHE A 182 -1.67 -8.60 -4.29
CA PHE A 182 -1.87 -7.20 -4.68
C PHE A 182 -2.35 -7.14 -6.13
N TYR A 183 -3.28 -6.21 -6.40
CA TYR A 183 -3.64 -5.81 -7.75
C TYR A 183 -4.05 -4.35 -7.78
N PRO A 184 -3.65 -3.59 -8.82
CA PRO A 184 -4.17 -2.24 -9.06
C PRO A 184 -5.52 -2.33 -9.76
N MET A 185 -6.35 -1.30 -9.61
CA MET A 185 -7.64 -1.19 -10.27
C MET A 185 -8.03 0.25 -10.56
N SER A 186 -8.91 0.43 -11.54
CA SER A 186 -9.55 1.70 -11.86
C SER A 186 -11.05 1.53 -12.03
N LYS A 187 -11.77 2.64 -12.01
CA LYS A 187 -13.17 2.67 -12.41
C LYS A 187 -13.29 2.96 -13.90
N LYS A 188 -14.21 2.23 -14.56
CA LYS A 188 -14.52 2.43 -15.98
C LYS A 188 -15.10 3.82 -16.26
N ARG A 189 -14.76 4.36 -17.43
CA ARG A 189 -15.21 5.69 -17.92
C ARG A 189 -15.90 5.63 -19.28
N GLU A 190 -16.17 4.43 -19.81
CA GLU A 190 -16.82 4.23 -21.11
C GLU A 190 -18.30 4.63 -21.08
N PRO A 191 -18.89 4.99 -22.22
CA PRO A 191 -20.31 5.26 -22.32
C PRO A 191 -21.15 4.10 -21.79
N GLY A 192 -22.08 4.40 -20.89
CA GLY A 192 -22.94 3.40 -20.23
C GLY A 192 -22.29 2.66 -19.03
N GLN A 193 -21.00 2.78 -18.84
CA GLN A 193 -20.23 2.19 -17.71
C GLN A 193 -19.34 3.23 -17.02
N ASN A 194 -19.70 4.52 -17.10
CA ASN A 194 -18.92 5.58 -16.50
C ASN A 194 -19.29 5.76 -15.02
N TRP A 195 -18.40 5.28 -14.13
CA TRP A 195 -18.56 5.41 -12.69
C TRP A 195 -18.70 6.86 -12.22
N TYR A 196 -17.93 7.76 -12.82
CA TYR A 196 -17.89 9.17 -12.44
C TYR A 196 -19.09 9.98 -12.92
N ALA A 197 -19.85 9.43 -13.86
CA ALA A 197 -21.13 10.01 -14.29
C ALA A 197 -22.31 9.64 -13.38
N LEU A 198 -22.12 8.67 -12.48
CA LEU A 198 -23.15 8.31 -11.49
C LEU A 198 -23.19 9.37 -10.37
N ASP A 199 -24.38 9.66 -9.87
CA ASP A 199 -24.53 10.45 -8.66
C ASP A 199 -24.00 9.70 -7.41
N HIS A 200 -23.76 10.44 -6.34
CA HIS A 200 -23.20 9.87 -5.12
C HIS A 200 -24.13 8.82 -4.47
N GLU A 201 -25.43 8.99 -4.56
CA GLU A 201 -26.39 8.07 -3.94
C GLU A 201 -26.36 6.71 -4.64
N LYS A 202 -26.35 6.70 -5.98
CA LYS A 202 -26.23 5.46 -6.77
C LYS A 202 -24.89 4.77 -6.51
N ARG A 203 -23.77 5.51 -6.46
CA ARG A 203 -22.46 4.92 -6.11
C ARG A 203 -22.47 4.30 -4.72
N ARG A 204 -23.09 4.96 -3.74
CA ARG A 204 -23.20 4.44 -2.36
C ARG A 204 -24.06 3.17 -2.29
N GLU A 205 -25.16 3.11 -3.02
CA GLU A 205 -26.02 1.92 -3.14
C GLU A 205 -25.22 0.72 -3.66
N LEU A 206 -24.54 0.90 -4.79
CA LEU A 206 -23.72 -0.11 -5.44
C LEU A 206 -22.59 -0.59 -4.53
N MET A 207 -21.84 0.33 -3.91
CA MET A 207 -20.79 -0.02 -2.95
C MET A 207 -21.32 -0.72 -1.70
N GLY A 208 -22.57 -0.46 -1.31
CA GLY A 208 -23.24 -1.18 -0.22
C GLY A 208 -23.36 -2.68 -0.51
N GLY A 209 -23.64 -3.05 -1.76
CA GLY A 209 -23.63 -4.44 -2.25
C GLY A 209 -22.25 -5.07 -2.15
N HIS A 210 -21.25 -4.39 -2.71
CA HIS A 210 -19.85 -4.80 -2.70
C HIS A 210 -19.32 -5.03 -1.27
N MET A 211 -19.58 -4.08 -0.36
CA MET A 211 -19.18 -4.19 1.04
C MET A 211 -19.84 -5.35 1.79
N ARG A 212 -21.07 -5.75 1.42
CA ARG A 212 -21.73 -6.93 2.03
C ARG A 212 -20.96 -8.20 1.72
N VAL A 213 -20.56 -8.40 0.47
CA VAL A 213 -19.71 -9.54 0.08
C VAL A 213 -18.40 -9.52 0.88
N GLY A 214 -17.70 -8.39 0.90
CA GLY A 214 -16.43 -8.27 1.66
C GLY A 214 -16.56 -8.66 3.14
N ARG A 215 -17.66 -8.29 3.80
CA ARG A 215 -17.90 -8.61 5.21
C ARG A 215 -18.04 -10.13 5.48
N THR A 216 -18.48 -10.92 4.52
CA THR A 216 -18.59 -12.38 4.69
C THR A 216 -17.22 -13.07 4.81
N TYR A 217 -16.15 -12.36 4.42
CA TYR A 217 -14.77 -12.82 4.53
C TYR A 217 -14.02 -12.21 5.72
N ALA A 218 -14.70 -11.48 6.61
CA ALA A 218 -14.08 -10.93 7.81
C ALA A 218 -13.43 -12.04 8.66
N GLY A 219 -12.19 -11.80 9.11
CA GLY A 219 -11.38 -12.80 9.85
C GLY A 219 -10.64 -13.81 8.96
N ARG A 220 -10.99 -13.94 7.66
CA ARG A 220 -10.31 -14.83 6.71
C ARG A 220 -9.47 -14.05 5.70
N VAL A 221 -9.92 -12.86 5.31
CA VAL A 221 -9.21 -11.95 4.43
C VAL A 221 -9.09 -10.59 5.09
N ARG A 222 -7.86 -10.08 5.21
CA ARG A 222 -7.58 -8.70 5.59
C ARG A 222 -7.33 -7.90 4.33
N GLN A 223 -8.13 -6.86 4.11
CA GLN A 223 -8.06 -6.02 2.93
C GLN A 223 -7.53 -4.62 3.30
N LEU A 224 -6.57 -4.14 2.52
CA LEU A 224 -6.14 -2.74 2.50
C LEU A 224 -6.37 -2.18 1.10
N VAL A 225 -7.15 -1.11 1.00
CA VAL A 225 -7.34 -0.35 -0.23
C VAL A 225 -6.67 1.01 -0.05
N THR A 226 -5.80 1.35 -0.99
CA THR A 226 -5.07 2.62 -1.02
C THR A 226 -5.42 3.40 -2.28
N GLY A 227 -5.59 4.72 -2.16
CA GLY A 227 -5.92 5.61 -3.28
C GLY A 227 -4.67 6.09 -4.00
N SER A 228 -4.74 6.15 -5.32
CA SER A 228 -3.62 6.57 -6.18
C SER A 228 -4.01 7.51 -7.32
N THR A 229 -5.23 7.99 -7.34
CA THR A 229 -5.69 8.94 -8.37
C THR A 229 -4.79 10.18 -8.41
N GLY A 230 -4.08 10.36 -9.53
CA GLY A 230 -3.11 11.45 -9.71
C GLY A 230 -1.70 11.16 -9.16
N LEU A 231 -1.45 9.95 -8.66
CA LEU A 231 -0.14 9.48 -8.17
C LEU A 231 0.43 8.38 -9.05
N ASP A 232 -0.43 7.57 -9.66
CA ASP A 232 -0.07 6.45 -10.53
C ASP A 232 -1.08 6.34 -11.67
N ASP A 233 -0.85 5.42 -12.62
CA ASP A 233 -1.75 5.17 -13.75
C ASP A 233 -3.08 4.53 -13.32
N TRP A 234 -3.07 3.76 -12.25
CA TRP A 234 -4.24 3.12 -11.65
C TRP A 234 -4.77 3.94 -10.47
N GLU A 235 -6.08 3.91 -10.25
CA GLU A 235 -6.74 4.76 -9.26
C GLU A 235 -6.67 4.21 -7.84
N TRP A 236 -6.66 2.87 -7.69
CA TRP A 236 -6.58 2.19 -6.38
C TRP A 236 -5.66 0.97 -6.44
N GLY A 237 -4.93 0.76 -5.34
CA GLY A 237 -4.25 -0.48 -5.03
C GLY A 237 -5.04 -1.30 -4.02
N VAL A 238 -5.30 -2.55 -4.34
CA VAL A 238 -5.97 -3.49 -3.44
C VAL A 238 -4.97 -4.53 -2.98
N THR A 239 -4.66 -4.51 -1.68
CA THR A 239 -3.82 -5.52 -1.03
C THR A 239 -4.69 -6.43 -0.19
N LEU A 240 -4.55 -7.72 -0.37
CA LEU A 240 -5.26 -8.76 0.38
C LEU A 240 -4.24 -9.65 1.10
N PHE A 241 -4.51 -9.93 2.36
CA PHE A 241 -3.77 -10.93 3.15
C PHE A 241 -4.73 -12.04 3.57
N SER A 242 -4.24 -13.27 3.65
CA SER A 242 -4.99 -14.41 4.17
C SER A 242 -4.06 -15.48 4.74
N HIS A 243 -4.59 -16.37 5.57
CA HIS A 243 -3.90 -17.59 5.96
C HIS A 243 -4.01 -18.67 4.88
N ASP A 244 -5.13 -18.68 4.14
CA ASP A 244 -5.39 -19.65 3.06
C ASP A 244 -5.54 -18.89 1.71
N PRO A 245 -4.73 -19.19 0.69
CA PRO A 245 -4.87 -18.60 -0.65
C PRO A 245 -6.22 -18.90 -1.31
N TYR A 246 -6.93 -19.95 -0.87
CA TYR A 246 -8.28 -20.24 -1.33
C TYR A 246 -9.25 -19.09 -1.01
N ASP A 247 -9.13 -18.47 0.17
CA ASP A 247 -9.97 -17.35 0.56
C ASP A 247 -9.77 -16.11 -0.34
N ILE A 248 -8.54 -15.85 -0.81
CA ILE A 248 -8.27 -14.80 -1.79
C ILE A 248 -8.98 -15.11 -3.12
N LYS A 249 -8.84 -16.35 -3.60
CA LYS A 249 -9.51 -16.78 -4.83
C LYS A 249 -11.03 -16.70 -4.68
N ALA A 250 -11.57 -17.12 -3.56
CA ALA A 250 -13.01 -17.15 -3.29
C ALA A 250 -13.60 -15.73 -3.25
N ILE A 251 -13.01 -14.82 -2.46
CA ILE A 251 -13.51 -13.42 -2.37
C ILE A 251 -13.43 -12.71 -3.71
N VAL A 252 -12.30 -12.82 -4.43
CA VAL A 252 -12.14 -12.17 -5.74
C VAL A 252 -13.14 -12.74 -6.74
N TYR A 253 -13.38 -14.07 -6.74
CA TYR A 253 -14.37 -14.69 -7.63
C TYR A 253 -15.80 -14.23 -7.30
N GLU A 254 -16.20 -14.26 -6.02
CA GLU A 254 -17.54 -13.85 -5.58
C GLU A 254 -17.80 -12.37 -5.91
N MET A 255 -16.82 -11.50 -5.67
CA MET A 255 -16.94 -10.08 -6.00
C MET A 255 -17.07 -9.80 -7.51
N ARG A 256 -16.73 -10.73 -8.41
CA ARG A 256 -16.96 -10.55 -9.86
C ARG A 256 -18.43 -10.48 -10.23
N PHE A 257 -19.32 -11.01 -9.40
CA PHE A 257 -20.77 -11.04 -9.65
C PHE A 257 -21.49 -9.78 -9.12
N ASP A 258 -20.84 -8.96 -8.32
CA ASP A 258 -21.46 -7.69 -7.88
C ASP A 258 -21.43 -6.63 -9.00
N GLU A 259 -22.43 -5.77 -9.02
CA GLU A 259 -22.64 -4.77 -10.08
C GLU A 259 -21.48 -3.77 -10.17
N VAL A 260 -20.84 -3.42 -9.05
CA VAL A 260 -19.68 -2.51 -9.03
C VAL A 260 -18.50 -3.12 -9.80
N SER A 261 -18.24 -4.41 -9.56
CA SER A 261 -17.08 -5.08 -10.15
C SER A 261 -17.28 -5.36 -11.63
N HIS A 262 -18.39 -6.02 -12.03
CA HIS A 262 -18.57 -6.37 -13.44
C HIS A 262 -18.95 -5.16 -14.31
N GLY A 263 -19.70 -4.19 -13.74
CA GLY A 263 -20.18 -3.02 -14.48
C GLY A 263 -19.17 -1.89 -14.57
N TYR A 264 -18.42 -1.63 -13.50
CA TYR A 264 -17.69 -0.37 -13.34
C TYR A 264 -16.22 -0.53 -12.92
N ALA A 265 -15.68 -1.73 -12.80
CA ALA A 265 -14.29 -1.90 -12.41
C ALA A 265 -13.45 -2.48 -13.54
N GLU A 266 -12.22 -1.97 -13.64
CA GLU A 266 -11.13 -2.50 -14.45
C GLU A 266 -10.02 -2.96 -13.50
N PHE A 267 -9.47 -4.15 -13.77
CA PHE A 267 -8.49 -4.78 -12.88
C PHE A 267 -7.17 -4.97 -13.63
N GLY A 268 -6.09 -4.53 -13.01
CA GLY A 268 -4.74 -4.75 -13.49
C GLY A 268 -4.20 -6.14 -13.16
N PRO A 269 -2.89 -6.36 -13.35
CA PRO A 269 -2.24 -7.62 -13.09
C PRO A 269 -2.23 -7.97 -11.60
N PHE A 270 -2.34 -9.26 -11.30
CA PHE A 270 -2.27 -9.79 -9.93
C PHE A 270 -0.83 -10.17 -9.59
N TYR A 271 -0.35 -9.69 -8.44
CA TYR A 271 0.93 -10.01 -7.85
C TYR A 271 0.71 -10.78 -6.55
N ASN A 272 1.15 -12.04 -6.53
CA ASN A 272 0.98 -12.93 -5.40
C ASN A 272 2.35 -13.24 -4.78
N GLY A 273 2.41 -13.34 -3.45
CA GLY A 273 3.65 -13.58 -2.74
C GLY A 273 3.44 -14.16 -1.35
N LEU A 274 4.54 -14.61 -0.78
CA LEU A 274 4.61 -15.12 0.58
C LEU A 274 5.36 -14.11 1.44
N PRO A 275 4.73 -13.49 2.45
CA PRO A 275 5.43 -12.72 3.46
C PRO A 275 6.46 -13.60 4.18
N LEU A 276 7.74 -13.30 4.00
CA LEU A 276 8.84 -14.10 4.55
C LEU A 276 10.00 -13.19 5.00
N PRO A 277 10.82 -13.63 5.96
CA PRO A 277 12.07 -12.96 6.28
C PRO A 277 13.03 -12.95 5.08
N LEU A 278 13.83 -11.88 4.91
CA LEU A 278 14.75 -11.73 3.77
C LEU A 278 15.67 -12.95 3.58
N LYS A 279 16.23 -13.50 4.66
CA LYS A 279 17.12 -14.67 4.59
C LYS A 279 16.48 -15.88 3.94
N GLU A 280 15.19 -16.09 4.16
CA GLU A 280 14.44 -17.17 3.50
C GLU A 280 14.17 -16.83 2.03
N ILE A 281 13.87 -15.56 1.72
CA ILE A 281 13.68 -15.10 0.35
C ILE A 281 14.97 -15.27 -0.45
N TYR A 282 16.13 -14.90 0.11
CA TYR A 282 17.44 -15.04 -0.56
C TYR A 282 17.70 -16.47 -1.01
N ARG A 283 17.37 -17.47 -0.18
CA ARG A 283 17.50 -18.88 -0.55
C ARG A 283 16.59 -19.24 -1.73
N ARG A 284 15.35 -18.76 -1.74
CA ARG A 284 14.36 -19.07 -2.77
C ARG A 284 14.70 -18.44 -4.12
N VAL A 285 15.26 -17.23 -4.13
CA VAL A 285 15.65 -16.52 -5.34
C VAL A 285 17.14 -16.72 -5.70
N LEU A 286 17.81 -17.69 -5.09
CA LEU A 286 19.18 -18.10 -5.39
C LEU A 286 20.24 -17.01 -5.21
N LEU A 287 20.07 -16.13 -4.24
CA LEU A 287 21.06 -15.12 -3.86
C LEU A 287 22.11 -15.67 -2.84
N VAL A 288 21.83 -16.77 -2.20
CA VAL A 288 22.71 -17.50 -1.27
C VAL A 288 22.75 -18.97 -1.59
#